data_a304d04e0872bb1840130f22e64aeb4b
#
_entry.id   a304d04e0872bb1840130f22e64aeb4b
#
_cell.length_a   1.000
_cell.length_b   1.000
_cell.length_c   1.000
_cell.angle_alpha   90.00
_cell.angle_beta   90.00
_cell.angle_gamma   90.00
#
_symmetry.space_group_name_H-M   'P 1'
#
loop_
_entity.id
_entity.type
_entity.pdbx_description
1 polymer ?
#
loop_
_entity_poly.entity_id
_entity_poly.type
_entity_poly.pdbx_seq_one_letter_code
_entity_poly.pdbx_strand_id
1 'polypeptide(L)'
;MKKFVYNFNPKGSKKLKNSKKILGGKGTNLAEMGKLGLPVPPGFTISTEVCELFYKNKKKLNLTIIKEINNELKNIEKISNKKFGNLKNPLLVSVRSGARVSMPGMMDTILNLGLNDKTVIALSKKTSNMRFAKDSYRRFIQMYSNVVLGIENYHFEELIENYKLTKGVLLDTDLDENDWDGLIKDFKNVVREKTNKDFPQDVNQQLIGAITAVFLSWESNRAKVYRKLNQIPSNWGTAVNVQSMVFGNMGENCATGVVFTRNPSDGRKEVYGEYLINAQGEDVVAGTRTPQHITKKSRVKSKEKLPSMEESMPSIFRQLKKILIKLEKHYKDMQDVEFTVENKKLWILQTRSGKRTAKSAIKIATDMVKEKLISKKDAILRIEPNSLDNLLHPTLDEKSNIEIIARGLPASPGAASGKVVFSSDEAERLNEMMQNTILVRVETSPEDIHGMHAAKGILTARGGMTSHAAVVARGMGRPCVSGSSEIEIDYENNLFKANSREIKEGDIITIDGSTGRIIFGEVRTIKPEISGDFSKLMSWADSYRKLKVRTNSETPLDSKIARDFGAEGIGLCRTEHMFFDEERILSVREMILSKSKEDRAIALNKLLPHQKKDFIEIFKIMNGLP
;
A
#
# COMPACT_ATOMS: atom_id res chain seq x y z
N MET A 1 25.85 0.42 30.19
CA MET A 1 25.67 -0.51 29.04
C MET A 1 24.78 0.11 27.98
N LYS A 2 25.06 -0.12 26.71
CA LYS A 2 24.21 0.32 25.59
C LYS A 2 22.91 -0.49 25.63
N LYS A 3 21.75 0.17 25.54
CA LYS A 3 20.43 -0.47 25.54
C LYS A 3 20.03 -0.82 24.09
N PHE A 4 19.52 -2.03 23.85
CA PHE A 4 19.11 -2.54 22.55
C PHE A 4 17.62 -2.79 22.44
N VAL A 5 16.92 -3.00 23.58
CA VAL A 5 15.49 -3.30 23.63
C VAL A 5 14.75 -2.19 24.37
N TYR A 6 13.72 -1.63 23.72
CA TYR A 6 13.02 -0.42 24.17
C TYR A 6 11.53 -0.68 24.28
N ASN A 7 11.00 -0.57 25.47
CA ASN A 7 9.56 -0.68 25.66
C ASN A 7 8.85 0.61 25.19
N PHE A 8 7.62 0.50 24.70
CA PHE A 8 6.82 1.63 24.21
C PHE A 8 5.61 1.97 25.07
N ASN A 9 5.64 1.57 26.36
CA ASN A 9 4.60 1.94 27.32
C ASN A 9 4.79 3.37 27.87
N PRO A 10 3.69 4.07 28.24
CA PRO A 10 3.72 5.46 28.65
C PRO A 10 4.69 5.78 29.79
N LYS A 11 4.83 4.87 30.77
CA LYS A 11 5.66 5.07 31.98
C LYS A 11 7.17 4.90 31.78
N GLY A 12 7.63 4.44 30.61
CA GLY A 12 9.05 4.11 30.39
C GLY A 12 9.71 4.75 29.19
N SER A 13 9.01 5.49 28.37
CA SER A 13 9.54 5.97 27.10
C SER A 13 10.26 7.32 27.25
N LYS A 14 11.60 7.29 27.46
CA LYS A 14 12.43 8.49 27.30
C LYS A 14 12.41 8.95 25.83
N LYS A 15 12.46 10.29 25.63
CA LYS A 15 12.55 10.87 24.27
C LYS A 15 13.92 10.50 23.68
N LEU A 16 13.95 9.53 22.77
CA LEU A 16 15.18 9.15 22.08
C LEU A 16 15.46 10.15 20.96
N LYS A 17 16.67 10.74 20.96
CA LYS A 17 17.15 11.45 19.76
C LYS A 17 17.26 10.43 18.62
N ASN A 18 16.80 10.81 17.43
CA ASN A 18 16.81 9.93 16.25
C ASN A 18 16.04 8.61 16.43
N SER A 19 14.90 8.63 17.13
CA SER A 19 14.09 7.45 17.44
C SER A 19 13.79 6.58 16.19
N LYS A 20 13.48 7.21 15.05
CA LYS A 20 13.20 6.50 13.79
C LYS A 20 14.41 5.72 13.26
N LYS A 21 15.64 6.22 13.52
CA LYS A 21 16.87 5.49 13.17
C LYS A 21 17.06 4.24 14.03
N ILE A 22 16.67 4.30 15.31
CA ILE A 22 16.90 3.23 16.31
C ILE A 22 15.73 2.24 16.35
N LEU A 23 14.49 2.74 16.40
CA LEU A 23 13.29 1.91 16.60
C LEU A 23 12.58 1.57 15.29
N GLY A 24 13.05 2.10 14.16
CA GLY A 24 12.31 2.06 12.91
C GLY A 24 11.04 2.93 12.95
N GLY A 25 10.30 2.95 11.85
CA GLY A 25 9.06 3.74 11.76
C GLY A 25 7.97 3.23 12.71
N LYS A 26 7.70 1.93 12.68
CA LYS A 26 6.65 1.30 13.51
C LYS A 26 6.93 1.44 14.99
N GLY A 27 8.15 1.09 15.45
CA GLY A 27 8.52 1.21 16.86
C GLY A 27 8.47 2.65 17.38
N THR A 28 8.89 3.62 16.57
CA THR A 28 8.78 5.05 16.90
C THR A 28 7.33 5.46 17.10
N ASN A 29 6.45 5.12 16.17
CA ASN A 29 5.05 5.48 16.23
C ASN A 29 4.33 4.81 17.42
N LEU A 30 4.64 3.54 17.71
CA LEU A 30 4.13 2.85 18.90
C LEU A 30 4.54 3.56 20.20
N ALA A 31 5.82 3.96 20.31
CA ALA A 31 6.30 4.70 21.47
C ALA A 31 5.65 6.10 21.59
N GLU A 32 5.43 6.79 20.47
CA GLU A 32 4.76 8.09 20.46
C GLU A 32 3.28 7.99 20.82
N MET A 33 2.57 7.00 20.27
CA MET A 33 1.17 6.74 20.64
C MET A 33 1.02 6.40 22.13
N GLY A 34 1.95 5.60 22.67
CA GLY A 34 2.00 5.32 24.11
C GLY A 34 2.16 6.59 24.96
N LYS A 35 3.06 7.51 24.55
CA LYS A 35 3.25 8.83 25.21
C LYS A 35 2.00 9.72 25.13
N LEU A 36 1.27 9.63 24.03
CA LEU A 36 0.00 10.34 23.88
C LEU A 36 -1.13 9.76 24.75
N GLY A 37 -0.87 8.66 25.48
CA GLY A 37 -1.87 7.99 26.32
C GLY A 37 -2.95 7.28 25.50
N LEU A 38 -2.63 6.87 24.26
CA LEU A 38 -3.55 6.11 23.44
C LEU A 38 -3.58 4.63 23.88
N PRO A 39 -4.68 3.91 23.66
CA PRO A 39 -4.82 2.52 24.04
C PRO A 39 -3.99 1.61 23.10
N VAL A 40 -2.70 1.55 23.33
CA VAL A 40 -1.75 0.71 22.60
C VAL A 40 -1.49 -0.56 23.39
N PRO A 41 -1.60 -1.76 22.81
CA PRO A 41 -1.22 -2.98 23.50
C PRO A 41 0.25 -2.93 23.95
N PRO A 42 0.59 -3.39 25.17
CA PRO A 42 1.96 -3.31 25.68
C PRO A 42 2.94 -4.11 24.82
N GLY A 43 4.18 -3.63 24.74
CA GLY A 43 5.19 -4.25 23.91
C GLY A 43 6.55 -3.55 24.00
N PHE A 44 7.50 -4.05 23.22
CA PHE A 44 8.83 -3.47 23.08
C PHE A 44 9.36 -3.57 21.65
N THR A 45 10.36 -2.75 21.36
CA THR A 45 11.09 -2.74 20.08
C THR A 45 12.53 -3.15 20.30
N ILE A 46 12.99 -4.16 19.55
CA ILE A 46 14.41 -4.50 19.40
C ILE A 46 14.96 -3.60 18.30
N SER A 47 16.03 -2.86 18.60
CA SER A 47 16.52 -1.79 17.72
C SER A 47 17.10 -2.28 16.39
N THR A 48 17.14 -1.39 15.40
CA THR A 48 17.76 -1.67 14.08
C THR A 48 19.24 -2.04 14.19
N GLU A 49 19.94 -1.55 15.23
CA GLU A 49 21.34 -1.89 15.48
C GLU A 49 21.54 -3.39 15.77
N VAL A 50 20.53 -4.04 16.37
CA VAL A 50 20.58 -5.49 16.62
C VAL A 50 20.56 -6.26 15.31
N CYS A 51 19.86 -5.78 14.28
CA CYS A 51 19.90 -6.38 12.95
C CYS A 51 21.34 -6.42 12.39
N GLU A 52 22.07 -5.32 12.49
CA GLU A 52 23.48 -5.26 12.06
C GLU A 52 24.38 -6.22 12.88
N LEU A 53 24.22 -6.21 14.21
CA LEU A 53 24.95 -7.13 15.10
C LEU A 53 24.62 -8.59 14.82
N PHE A 54 23.37 -8.90 14.51
CA PHE A 54 22.91 -10.24 14.15
C PHE A 54 23.65 -10.78 12.91
N TYR A 55 23.73 -9.98 11.84
CA TYR A 55 24.46 -10.39 10.64
C TYR A 55 25.97 -10.50 10.88
N LYS A 56 26.57 -9.58 11.64
CA LYS A 56 27.99 -9.65 12.04
C LYS A 56 28.29 -10.89 12.91
N ASN A 57 27.33 -11.32 13.73
CA ASN A 57 27.46 -12.50 14.61
C ASN A 57 26.93 -13.80 13.95
N LYS A 58 27.20 -13.99 12.65
CA LYS A 58 26.83 -15.20 11.89
C LYS A 58 25.34 -15.57 12.02
N LYS A 59 24.44 -14.57 11.98
CA LYS A 59 22.99 -14.72 12.10
C LYS A 59 22.54 -15.32 13.45
N LYS A 60 23.22 -14.97 14.53
CA LYS A 60 22.87 -15.40 15.90
C LYS A 60 22.70 -14.20 16.82
N LEU A 61 21.67 -14.24 17.66
CA LEU A 61 21.50 -13.26 18.75
C LEU A 61 22.49 -13.57 19.88
N ASN A 62 23.12 -12.55 20.44
CA ASN A 62 23.99 -12.73 21.59
C ASN A 62 23.19 -12.83 22.91
N LEU A 63 23.81 -13.42 23.95
CA LEU A 63 23.16 -13.65 25.24
C LEU A 63 22.70 -12.37 25.93
N THR A 64 23.39 -11.25 25.74
CA THR A 64 23.02 -9.95 26.32
C THR A 64 21.69 -9.46 25.75
N ILE A 65 21.50 -9.57 24.43
CA ILE A 65 20.27 -9.17 23.75
C ILE A 65 19.12 -10.08 24.17
N ILE A 66 19.33 -11.41 24.25
CA ILE A 66 18.33 -12.36 24.73
C ILE A 66 17.90 -12.04 26.16
N LYS A 67 18.84 -11.67 27.04
CA LYS A 67 18.55 -11.25 28.41
C LYS A 67 17.69 -9.97 28.46
N GLU A 68 17.99 -8.96 27.60
CA GLU A 68 17.16 -7.77 27.50
C GLU A 68 15.75 -8.07 26.99
N ILE A 69 15.61 -8.96 25.98
CA ILE A 69 14.31 -9.43 25.44
C ILE A 69 13.49 -10.06 26.57
N ASN A 70 14.07 -10.99 27.33
CA ASN A 70 13.39 -11.67 28.42
C ASN A 70 12.97 -10.71 29.54
N ASN A 71 13.77 -9.68 29.83
CA ASN A 71 13.43 -8.67 30.83
C ASN A 71 12.24 -7.80 30.37
N GLU A 72 12.20 -7.40 29.10
CA GLU A 72 11.07 -6.62 28.57
C GLU A 72 9.82 -7.49 28.39
N LEU A 73 9.96 -8.80 28.10
CA LEU A 73 8.84 -9.74 28.10
C LEU A 73 8.17 -9.83 29.50
N LYS A 74 8.96 -9.93 30.57
CA LYS A 74 8.46 -9.87 31.96
C LYS A 74 7.74 -8.55 32.26
N ASN A 75 8.16 -7.43 31.67
CA ASN A 75 7.46 -6.16 31.79
C ASN A 75 6.09 -6.21 31.13
N ILE A 76 5.98 -6.80 29.91
CA ILE A 76 4.68 -7.00 29.26
C ILE A 76 3.78 -7.90 30.11
N GLU A 77 4.30 -8.99 30.66
CA GLU A 77 3.55 -9.91 31.55
C GLU A 77 2.94 -9.15 32.73
N LYS A 78 3.75 -8.32 33.39
CA LYS A 78 3.31 -7.52 34.54
C LYS A 78 2.19 -6.51 34.16
N ILE A 79 2.33 -5.83 33.02
CA ILE A 79 1.38 -4.82 32.57
C ILE A 79 0.07 -5.44 32.11
N SER A 80 0.14 -6.56 31.39
CA SER A 80 -1.01 -7.26 30.84
C SER A 80 -1.71 -8.18 31.84
N ASN A 81 -1.07 -8.44 32.98
CA ASN A 81 -1.48 -9.47 33.94
C ASN A 81 -1.69 -10.85 33.29
N LYS A 82 -0.84 -11.17 32.32
CA LYS A 82 -0.80 -12.46 31.60
C LYS A 82 0.64 -12.98 31.66
N LYS A 83 0.88 -14.27 31.47
CA LYS A 83 2.22 -14.84 31.50
C LYS A 83 2.49 -15.69 30.25
N PHE A 84 3.64 -15.51 29.66
CA PHE A 84 4.06 -16.22 28.45
C PHE A 84 4.23 -17.72 28.74
N GLY A 85 3.55 -18.57 27.95
CA GLY A 85 3.52 -20.01 28.17
C GLY A 85 2.69 -20.50 29.38
N ASN A 86 1.91 -19.63 30.03
CA ASN A 86 1.11 -20.01 31.21
C ASN A 86 -0.12 -20.83 30.84
N LEU A 87 -0.43 -21.85 31.68
CA LEU A 87 -1.51 -22.78 31.46
C LEU A 87 -2.87 -22.33 32.03
N LYS A 88 -2.96 -21.10 32.57
CA LYS A 88 -4.21 -20.52 33.08
C LYS A 88 -4.56 -19.21 32.41
N ASN A 89 -3.58 -18.35 32.20
CA ASN A 89 -3.76 -17.03 31.59
C ASN A 89 -2.59 -16.73 30.63
N PRO A 90 -2.55 -17.35 29.44
CA PRO A 90 -1.44 -17.22 28.52
C PRO A 90 -1.33 -15.82 27.95
N LEU A 91 -0.10 -15.27 27.92
CA LEU A 91 0.26 -14.11 27.13
C LEU A 91 0.56 -14.61 25.71
N LEU A 92 -0.09 -14.03 24.71
CA LEU A 92 0.28 -14.22 23.32
C LEU A 92 0.84 -12.91 22.79
N VAL A 93 1.81 -13.00 21.89
CA VAL A 93 2.46 -11.82 21.29
C VAL A 93 2.51 -11.93 19.76
N SER A 94 2.59 -10.77 19.12
CA SER A 94 2.98 -10.67 17.71
C SER A 94 4.44 -10.26 17.62
N VAL A 95 5.15 -10.75 16.61
CA VAL A 95 6.52 -10.35 16.25
C VAL A 95 6.48 -9.76 14.86
N ARG A 96 6.77 -8.46 14.75
CA ARG A 96 6.56 -7.67 13.53
C ARG A 96 7.81 -6.89 13.16
N SER A 97 8.13 -6.82 11.88
CA SER A 97 9.22 -5.96 11.38
C SER A 97 8.95 -4.47 11.58
N GLY A 98 10.03 -3.68 11.65
CA GLY A 98 9.96 -2.24 11.85
C GLY A 98 11.09 -1.50 11.13
N ALA A 99 11.13 -1.51 9.80
CA ALA A 99 12.11 -0.73 9.03
C ALA A 99 11.93 0.78 9.24
N ARG A 100 12.97 1.58 8.92
CA ARG A 100 12.94 3.06 9.04
C ARG A 100 11.91 3.71 8.12
N VAL A 101 11.61 3.08 6.99
CA VAL A 101 10.54 3.44 6.05
C VAL A 101 9.55 2.30 5.95
N SER A 102 8.31 2.60 5.59
CA SER A 102 7.28 1.58 5.40
C SER A 102 7.61 0.74 4.16
N MET A 103 7.63 -0.59 4.32
CA MET A 103 7.84 -1.58 3.26
C MET A 103 6.69 -2.61 3.34
N PRO A 104 5.48 -2.26 2.88
CA PRO A 104 4.28 -3.09 3.05
C PRO A 104 4.45 -4.45 2.39
N GLY A 105 4.16 -5.53 3.10
CA GLY A 105 4.24 -6.90 2.60
C GLY A 105 5.65 -7.45 2.34
N MET A 106 6.70 -6.60 2.39
CA MET A 106 8.07 -7.02 2.05
C MET A 106 8.79 -7.76 3.16
N MET A 107 8.28 -7.71 4.37
CA MET A 107 8.94 -8.28 5.55
C MET A 107 7.94 -9.02 6.43
N ASP A 108 8.43 -10.05 7.08
CA ASP A 108 7.59 -11.02 7.78
C ASP A 108 6.99 -10.49 9.09
N THR A 109 5.86 -11.10 9.44
CA THR A 109 5.11 -10.91 10.68
C THR A 109 4.68 -12.28 11.18
N ILE A 110 4.73 -12.50 12.50
CA ILE A 110 4.20 -13.71 13.14
C ILE A 110 3.21 -13.26 14.21
N LEU A 111 1.99 -13.78 14.15
CA LEU A 111 0.93 -13.54 15.13
C LEU A 111 0.70 -14.74 16.01
N ASN A 112 -0.06 -14.57 17.10
CA ASN A 112 -0.50 -15.63 18.02
C ASN A 112 0.64 -16.45 18.65
N LEU A 113 1.85 -15.89 18.68
CA LEU A 113 3.04 -16.56 19.21
C LEU A 113 2.91 -16.78 20.72
N GLY A 114 3.26 -17.97 21.15
CA GLY A 114 3.04 -18.45 22.54
C GLY A 114 1.96 -19.53 22.64
N LEU A 115 1.30 -19.88 21.51
CA LEU A 115 0.40 -21.03 21.45
C LEU A 115 1.19 -22.33 21.27
N ASN A 116 0.74 -23.34 21.96
CA ASN A 116 1.15 -24.73 21.85
C ASN A 116 -0.01 -25.63 22.30
N ASP A 117 0.17 -26.94 22.32
CA ASP A 117 -0.88 -27.91 22.66
C ASP A 117 -1.50 -27.73 24.06
N LYS A 118 -0.74 -27.11 24.96
CA LYS A 118 -1.21 -26.84 26.33
C LYS A 118 -1.83 -25.47 26.48
N THR A 119 -1.21 -24.46 25.87
CA THR A 119 -1.67 -23.06 26.00
C THR A 119 -2.93 -22.77 25.17
N VAL A 120 -3.20 -23.53 24.10
CA VAL A 120 -4.47 -23.45 23.34
C VAL A 120 -5.66 -23.84 24.23
N ILE A 121 -5.51 -24.86 25.06
CA ILE A 121 -6.54 -25.29 26.03
C ILE A 121 -6.76 -24.19 27.08
N ALA A 122 -5.68 -23.58 27.57
CA ALA A 122 -5.77 -22.47 28.51
C ALA A 122 -6.48 -21.24 27.90
N LEU A 123 -6.18 -20.91 26.63
CA LEU A 123 -6.85 -19.83 25.91
C LEU A 123 -8.34 -20.11 25.74
N SER A 124 -8.71 -21.33 25.34
CA SER A 124 -10.10 -21.75 25.20
C SER A 124 -10.90 -21.60 26.52
N LYS A 125 -10.35 -22.11 27.63
CA LYS A 125 -10.97 -21.94 28.94
C LYS A 125 -11.12 -20.48 29.35
N LYS A 126 -10.12 -19.63 29.04
CA LYS A 126 -10.12 -18.21 29.40
C LYS A 126 -11.15 -17.42 28.59
N THR A 127 -11.35 -17.76 27.33
CA THR A 127 -12.27 -17.07 26.43
C THR A 127 -13.64 -17.70 26.35
N SER A 128 -13.82 -18.89 26.96
CA SER A 128 -15.02 -19.74 26.81
C SER A 128 -15.37 -19.98 25.33
N ASN A 129 -14.34 -20.04 24.47
CA ASN A 129 -14.49 -20.20 23.02
C ASN A 129 -13.39 -21.12 22.47
N MET A 130 -13.71 -22.42 22.35
CA MET A 130 -12.77 -23.43 21.87
C MET A 130 -12.46 -23.21 20.38
N ARG A 131 -13.48 -22.91 19.58
CA ARG A 131 -13.32 -22.65 18.16
C ARG A 131 -12.30 -21.53 17.90
N PHE A 132 -12.45 -20.38 18.59
CA PHE A 132 -11.50 -19.26 18.49
C PHE A 132 -10.07 -19.66 18.88
N ALA A 133 -9.92 -20.44 19.96
CA ALA A 133 -8.58 -20.84 20.42
C ALA A 133 -7.90 -21.75 19.40
N LYS A 134 -8.63 -22.72 18.83
CA LYS A 134 -8.12 -23.65 17.82
C LYS A 134 -7.82 -22.96 16.49
N ASP A 135 -8.71 -22.06 16.00
CA ASP A 135 -8.44 -21.24 14.81
C ASP A 135 -7.19 -20.38 15.01
N SER A 136 -7.03 -19.74 16.18
CA SER A 136 -5.81 -18.99 16.50
C SER A 136 -4.56 -19.86 16.49
N TYR A 137 -4.65 -21.10 16.91
CA TYR A 137 -3.52 -22.03 16.94
C TYR A 137 -3.17 -22.54 15.53
N ARG A 138 -4.16 -22.90 14.71
CA ARG A 138 -3.89 -23.31 13.32
C ARG A 138 -3.24 -22.16 12.54
N ARG A 139 -3.74 -20.89 12.68
CA ARG A 139 -3.15 -19.70 12.07
C ARG A 139 -1.69 -19.50 12.51
N PHE A 140 -1.41 -19.72 13.79
CA PHE A 140 -0.04 -19.67 14.30
C PHE A 140 0.85 -20.75 13.69
N ILE A 141 0.38 -22.01 13.61
CA ILE A 141 1.15 -23.10 13.00
C ILE A 141 1.46 -22.78 11.54
N GLN A 142 0.45 -22.38 10.76
CA GLN A 142 0.60 -22.01 9.36
C GLN A 142 1.63 -20.88 9.18
N MET A 143 1.43 -19.77 9.88
CA MET A 143 2.29 -18.60 9.76
C MET A 143 3.72 -18.86 10.24
N TYR A 144 3.89 -19.54 11.37
CA TYR A 144 5.20 -19.91 11.90
C TYR A 144 5.93 -20.87 10.95
N SER A 145 5.22 -21.83 10.39
CA SER A 145 5.77 -22.80 9.45
C SER A 145 6.23 -22.12 8.17
N ASN A 146 5.44 -21.20 7.63
CA ASN A 146 5.83 -20.46 6.44
C ASN A 146 7.02 -19.53 6.72
N VAL A 147 6.94 -18.70 7.75
CA VAL A 147 7.92 -17.62 8.00
C VAL A 147 9.21 -18.15 8.63
N VAL A 148 9.13 -19.09 9.59
CA VAL A 148 10.28 -19.53 10.38
C VAL A 148 10.87 -20.83 9.87
N LEU A 149 10.00 -21.78 9.44
CA LEU A 149 10.43 -23.09 8.98
C LEU A 149 10.61 -23.15 7.45
N GLY A 150 10.15 -22.14 6.70
CA GLY A 150 10.31 -22.04 5.25
C GLY A 150 9.42 -23.01 4.46
N ILE A 151 8.28 -23.40 5.01
CA ILE A 151 7.30 -24.28 4.35
C ILE A 151 6.35 -23.42 3.53
N GLU A 152 6.17 -23.75 2.26
CA GLU A 152 5.28 -23.02 1.33
C GLU A 152 3.83 -23.01 1.83
N ASN A 153 3.18 -21.85 1.71
CA ASN A 153 1.85 -21.63 2.30
C ASN A 153 0.76 -22.49 1.66
N TYR A 154 0.89 -22.81 0.37
CA TYR A 154 -0.11 -23.57 -0.38
C TYR A 154 -0.41 -24.96 0.23
N HIS A 155 0.56 -25.63 0.87
CA HIS A 155 0.32 -26.90 1.56
C HIS A 155 -0.74 -26.82 2.66
N PHE A 156 -0.82 -25.66 3.32
CA PHE A 156 -1.79 -25.40 4.38
C PHE A 156 -3.14 -24.93 3.82
N GLU A 157 -3.10 -24.09 2.78
CA GLU A 157 -4.32 -23.59 2.11
C GLU A 157 -5.10 -24.74 1.46
N GLU A 158 -4.42 -25.65 0.79
CA GLU A 158 -5.05 -26.84 0.17
C GLU A 158 -5.79 -27.70 1.21
N LEU A 159 -5.21 -27.91 2.38
CA LEU A 159 -5.88 -28.64 3.46
C LEU A 159 -7.14 -27.91 3.95
N ILE A 160 -7.09 -26.58 4.11
CA ILE A 160 -8.26 -25.79 4.51
C ILE A 160 -9.37 -25.90 3.46
N GLU A 161 -9.03 -25.74 2.18
CA GLU A 161 -10.00 -25.86 1.09
C GLU A 161 -10.65 -27.25 1.05
N ASN A 162 -9.87 -28.34 1.23
CA ASN A 162 -10.39 -29.70 1.27
C ASN A 162 -11.39 -29.90 2.43
N TYR A 163 -11.11 -29.35 3.62
CA TYR A 163 -12.05 -29.39 4.74
C TYR A 163 -13.34 -28.61 4.43
N LYS A 164 -13.24 -27.44 3.82
CA LYS A 164 -14.40 -26.65 3.42
C LYS A 164 -15.24 -27.37 2.36
N LEU A 165 -14.60 -27.94 1.36
CA LEU A 165 -15.27 -28.72 0.32
C LEU A 165 -16.00 -29.94 0.89
N THR A 166 -15.34 -30.71 1.78
CA THR A 166 -15.92 -31.88 2.42
C THR A 166 -17.16 -31.52 3.25
N LYS A 167 -17.14 -30.34 3.89
CA LYS A 167 -18.24 -29.85 4.73
C LYS A 167 -19.31 -29.08 3.94
N GLY A 168 -19.05 -28.69 2.70
CA GLY A 168 -19.96 -27.89 1.86
C GLY A 168 -20.09 -26.44 2.32
N VAL A 169 -19.03 -25.85 2.90
CA VAL A 169 -19.00 -24.46 3.38
C VAL A 169 -18.01 -23.60 2.59
N LEU A 170 -18.24 -22.28 2.57
CA LEU A 170 -17.42 -21.36 1.79
C LEU A 170 -16.40 -20.57 2.65
N LEU A 171 -16.75 -20.31 3.90
CA LEU A 171 -15.93 -19.45 4.76
C LEU A 171 -15.24 -20.26 5.86
N ASP A 172 -14.02 -19.88 6.21
CA ASP A 172 -13.30 -20.41 7.37
C ASP A 172 -14.09 -20.28 8.68
N THR A 173 -14.95 -19.23 8.75
CA THR A 173 -15.83 -19.01 9.90
C THR A 173 -16.88 -20.07 10.10
N ASP A 174 -17.20 -20.88 9.08
CA ASP A 174 -18.21 -21.91 9.10
C ASP A 174 -17.64 -23.27 9.55
N LEU A 175 -16.30 -23.39 9.65
CA LEU A 175 -15.63 -24.54 10.23
C LEU A 175 -15.77 -24.55 11.75
N ASP A 176 -16.08 -25.70 12.31
CA ASP A 176 -16.26 -25.87 13.75
C ASP A 176 -14.98 -26.30 14.49
N GLU A 177 -15.11 -26.57 15.78
CA GLU A 177 -13.95 -26.94 16.62
C GLU A 177 -13.33 -28.29 16.28
N ASN A 178 -14.13 -29.22 15.73
CA ASN A 178 -13.64 -30.56 15.35
C ASN A 178 -12.86 -30.50 14.04
N ASP A 179 -13.34 -29.66 13.09
CA ASP A 179 -12.62 -29.39 11.85
C ASP A 179 -11.23 -28.79 12.14
N TRP A 180 -11.18 -27.84 13.09
CA TRP A 180 -9.90 -27.25 13.49
C TRP A 180 -8.97 -28.23 14.21
N ASP A 181 -9.48 -29.20 14.96
CA ASP A 181 -8.65 -30.26 15.53
C ASP A 181 -8.01 -31.13 14.47
N GLY A 182 -8.80 -31.53 13.47
CA GLY A 182 -8.31 -32.29 12.32
C GLY A 182 -7.22 -31.49 11.57
N LEU A 183 -7.52 -30.24 11.20
CA LEU A 183 -6.57 -29.37 10.50
C LEU A 183 -5.28 -29.11 11.29
N ILE A 184 -5.34 -28.89 12.61
CA ILE A 184 -4.15 -28.73 13.46
C ILE A 184 -3.27 -29.97 13.41
N LYS A 185 -3.86 -31.16 13.43
CA LYS A 185 -3.15 -32.43 13.32
C LYS A 185 -2.47 -32.55 11.95
N ASP A 186 -3.20 -32.27 10.88
CA ASP A 186 -2.70 -32.36 9.51
C ASP A 186 -1.61 -31.33 9.25
N PHE A 187 -1.75 -30.09 9.73
CA PHE A 187 -0.71 -29.05 9.67
C PHE A 187 0.59 -29.50 10.37
N LYS A 188 0.50 -30.14 11.52
CA LYS A 188 1.67 -30.69 12.21
C LYS A 188 2.30 -31.86 11.45
N ASN A 189 1.50 -32.68 10.78
CA ASN A 189 2.00 -33.74 9.90
C ASN A 189 2.80 -33.13 8.73
N VAL A 190 2.26 -32.09 8.07
CA VAL A 190 3.00 -31.35 7.02
C VAL A 190 4.34 -30.82 7.56
N VAL A 191 4.35 -30.23 8.76
CA VAL A 191 5.60 -29.76 9.38
C VAL A 191 6.59 -30.90 9.57
N ARG A 192 6.14 -32.02 10.10
CA ARG A 192 6.99 -33.20 10.33
C ARG A 192 7.55 -33.76 9.02
N GLU A 193 6.72 -33.88 7.98
CA GLU A 193 7.12 -34.37 6.67
C GLU A 193 8.15 -33.46 5.99
N LYS A 194 7.93 -32.14 6.04
CA LYS A 194 8.81 -31.16 5.35
C LYS A 194 10.11 -30.87 6.11
N THR A 195 10.12 -30.99 7.45
CA THR A 195 11.29 -30.61 8.26
C THR A 195 11.96 -31.77 8.98
N ASN A 196 11.37 -32.97 9.00
CA ASN A 196 11.76 -34.12 9.83
C ASN A 196 11.79 -33.78 11.34
N LYS A 197 10.99 -32.80 11.78
CA LYS A 197 10.88 -32.36 13.18
C LYS A 197 9.44 -32.03 13.51
N ASP A 198 9.10 -32.20 14.78
CA ASP A 198 7.78 -31.77 15.26
C ASP A 198 7.68 -30.25 15.33
N PHE A 199 6.46 -29.72 15.23
CA PHE A 199 6.19 -28.31 15.45
C PHE A 199 6.62 -27.89 16.87
N PRO A 200 7.44 -26.82 17.03
CA PRO A 200 8.05 -26.45 18.30
C PRO A 200 7.00 -26.09 19.37
N GLN A 201 7.09 -26.76 20.54
CA GLN A 201 6.17 -26.55 21.66
C GLN A 201 6.74 -25.62 22.74
N ASP A 202 8.05 -25.33 22.74
CA ASP A 202 8.68 -24.36 23.65
C ASP A 202 8.43 -22.94 23.16
N VAL A 203 7.68 -22.16 23.94
CA VAL A 203 7.31 -20.78 23.59
C VAL A 203 8.52 -19.83 23.51
N ASN A 204 9.60 -20.09 24.26
CA ASN A 204 10.81 -19.28 24.18
C ASN A 204 11.58 -19.57 22.88
N GLN A 205 11.64 -20.84 22.48
CA GLN A 205 12.18 -21.23 21.19
C GLN A 205 11.39 -20.59 20.04
N GLN A 206 10.06 -20.62 20.14
CA GLN A 206 9.18 -19.95 19.17
C GLN A 206 9.50 -18.44 19.07
N LEU A 207 9.65 -17.75 20.21
CA LEU A 207 9.93 -16.31 20.24
C LEU A 207 11.27 -15.97 19.59
N ILE A 208 12.33 -16.67 19.94
CA ILE A 208 13.67 -16.43 19.36
C ILE A 208 13.68 -16.79 17.88
N GLY A 209 13.02 -17.88 17.48
CA GLY A 209 12.84 -18.26 16.07
C GLY A 209 12.15 -17.16 15.26
N ALA A 210 11.03 -16.64 15.75
CA ALA A 210 10.28 -15.56 15.11
C ALA A 210 11.09 -14.25 14.99
N ILE A 211 11.80 -13.83 16.05
CA ILE A 211 12.68 -12.65 16.00
C ILE A 211 13.79 -12.83 14.95
N THR A 212 14.38 -14.03 14.92
CA THR A 212 15.43 -14.37 13.96
C THR A 212 14.90 -14.32 12.53
N ALA A 213 13.73 -14.90 12.25
CA ALA A 213 13.09 -14.89 10.94
C ALA A 213 12.81 -13.46 10.46
N VAL A 214 12.30 -12.59 11.35
CA VAL A 214 12.07 -11.18 11.00
C VAL A 214 13.38 -10.45 10.66
N PHE A 215 14.49 -10.72 11.34
CA PHE A 215 15.78 -10.16 10.92
C PHE A 215 16.25 -10.72 9.58
N LEU A 216 16.05 -12.02 9.32
CA LEU A 216 16.39 -12.65 8.04
C LEU A 216 15.57 -12.10 6.89
N SER A 217 14.30 -11.75 7.11
CA SER A 217 13.42 -11.20 6.07
C SER A 217 13.91 -9.88 5.46
N TRP A 218 14.81 -9.14 6.17
CA TRP A 218 15.47 -7.95 5.61
C TRP A 218 16.28 -8.27 4.36
N GLU A 219 16.87 -9.46 4.27
CA GLU A 219 17.68 -9.92 3.14
C GLU A 219 16.92 -10.87 2.19
N SER A 220 15.59 -11.00 2.32
CA SER A 220 14.77 -11.73 1.35
C SER A 220 14.81 -11.05 -0.03
N ASN A 221 14.58 -11.82 -1.09
CA ASN A 221 14.61 -11.31 -2.47
C ASN A 221 13.62 -10.17 -2.67
N ARG A 222 12.35 -10.33 -2.23
CA ARG A 222 11.32 -9.29 -2.31
C ARG A 222 11.72 -8.01 -1.59
N ALA A 223 12.33 -8.11 -0.40
CA ALA A 223 12.80 -6.94 0.35
C ALA A 223 13.97 -6.24 -0.34
N LYS A 224 14.89 -6.98 -0.97
CA LYS A 224 16.00 -6.43 -1.76
C LYS A 224 15.52 -5.68 -3.00
N VAL A 225 14.61 -6.28 -3.77
CA VAL A 225 14.02 -5.67 -4.96
C VAL A 225 13.28 -4.38 -4.58
N TYR A 226 12.43 -4.43 -3.55
CA TYR A 226 11.71 -3.25 -3.06
C TYR A 226 12.66 -2.13 -2.65
N ARG A 227 13.74 -2.45 -1.90
CA ARG A 227 14.73 -1.44 -1.49
C ARG A 227 15.44 -0.82 -2.68
N LYS A 228 15.81 -1.61 -3.70
CA LYS A 228 16.43 -1.11 -4.94
C LYS A 228 15.51 -0.14 -5.67
N LEU A 229 14.25 -0.53 -5.88
CA LEU A 229 13.25 0.31 -6.56
C LEU A 229 12.96 1.63 -5.82
N ASN A 230 12.96 1.58 -4.48
CA ASN A 230 12.65 2.76 -3.65
C ASN A 230 13.91 3.47 -3.10
N GLN A 231 15.11 3.16 -3.60
CA GLN A 231 16.38 3.77 -3.21
C GLN A 231 16.64 3.74 -1.69
N ILE A 232 16.23 2.63 -1.03
CA ILE A 232 16.41 2.44 0.41
C ILE A 232 17.78 1.79 0.67
N PRO A 233 18.66 2.42 1.47
CA PRO A 233 19.99 1.88 1.76
C PRO A 233 19.93 0.50 2.45
N SER A 234 20.66 -0.47 1.92
CA SER A 234 20.69 -1.84 2.46
C SER A 234 21.26 -1.94 3.88
N ASN A 235 22.14 -1.01 4.27
CA ASN A 235 22.77 -0.97 5.59
C ASN A 235 21.87 -0.45 6.72
N TRP A 236 20.61 -0.08 6.44
CA TRP A 236 19.72 0.43 7.48
C TRP A 236 19.21 -0.64 8.45
N GLY A 237 19.07 -1.87 7.99
CA GLY A 237 18.48 -2.95 8.77
C GLY A 237 17.01 -2.71 9.15
N THR A 238 16.46 -3.65 9.90
CA THR A 238 15.11 -3.55 10.46
C THR A 238 15.13 -3.63 11.98
N ALA A 239 14.19 -2.97 12.63
CA ALA A 239 13.83 -3.25 14.02
C ALA A 239 12.83 -4.40 14.08
N VAL A 240 12.67 -5.01 15.26
CA VAL A 240 11.63 -6.01 15.53
C VAL A 240 10.75 -5.52 16.68
N ASN A 241 9.43 -5.51 16.46
CA ASN A 241 8.45 -5.12 17.46
C ASN A 241 7.76 -6.37 18.01
N VAL A 242 7.85 -6.59 19.31
CA VAL A 242 7.13 -7.63 20.04
C VAL A 242 6.01 -6.97 20.82
N GLN A 243 4.76 -7.33 20.51
CA GLN A 243 3.57 -6.66 21.06
C GLN A 243 2.55 -7.68 21.55
N SER A 244 1.93 -7.42 22.72
CA SER A 244 0.83 -8.26 23.22
C SER A 244 -0.30 -8.35 22.20
N MET A 245 -0.78 -9.55 21.95
CA MET A 245 -1.95 -9.76 21.09
C MET A 245 -3.22 -9.20 21.74
N VAL A 246 -4.07 -8.64 20.90
CA VAL A 246 -5.47 -8.33 21.14
C VAL A 246 -6.28 -8.89 19.97
N PHE A 247 -7.50 -9.34 20.23
CA PHE A 247 -8.21 -10.19 19.31
C PHE A 247 -9.50 -9.54 18.80
N GLY A 248 -9.59 -9.40 17.50
CA GLY A 248 -10.81 -8.95 16.80
C GLY A 248 -11.75 -10.09 16.40
N ASN A 249 -11.35 -11.36 16.64
CA ASN A 249 -12.05 -12.57 16.21
C ASN A 249 -12.55 -13.46 17.35
N MET A 250 -12.84 -12.87 18.54
CA MET A 250 -13.41 -13.62 19.66
C MET A 250 -14.95 -13.68 19.66
N GLY A 251 -15.60 -13.12 18.68
CA GLY A 251 -17.07 -13.06 18.53
C GLY A 251 -17.58 -11.69 18.09
N GLU A 252 -18.91 -11.52 18.10
CA GLU A 252 -19.61 -10.35 17.53
C GLU A 252 -19.31 -9.01 18.24
N ASN A 253 -18.79 -9.04 19.45
CA ASN A 253 -18.37 -7.84 20.20
C ASN A 253 -16.91 -7.44 19.89
N CYS A 254 -16.30 -8.10 18.92
CA CYS A 254 -14.92 -7.90 18.50
C CYS A 254 -14.88 -7.53 17.02
N ALA A 255 -13.90 -6.72 16.64
CA ALA A 255 -13.71 -6.28 15.28
C ALA A 255 -12.24 -5.88 15.04
N THR A 256 -11.83 -5.82 13.78
CA THR A 256 -10.57 -5.23 13.38
C THR A 256 -10.78 -4.34 12.16
N GLY A 257 -9.92 -3.36 11.94
CA GLY A 257 -10.06 -2.47 10.79
C GLY A 257 -8.88 -1.56 10.56
N VAL A 258 -8.94 -0.91 9.42
CA VAL A 258 -7.99 0.10 8.97
C VAL A 258 -8.75 1.38 8.65
N VAL A 259 -8.27 2.51 9.15
CA VAL A 259 -8.95 3.78 9.01
C VAL A 259 -7.96 4.92 8.73
N PHE A 260 -8.35 5.79 7.81
CA PHE A 260 -7.62 7.00 7.46
C PHE A 260 -8.29 8.22 8.09
N THR A 261 -7.50 9.19 8.51
CA THR A 261 -8.03 10.45 9.05
C THR A 261 -8.65 11.35 7.97
N ARG A 262 -8.26 11.13 6.70
CA ARG A 262 -8.79 11.77 5.50
C ARG A 262 -8.90 10.76 4.37
N ASN A 263 -9.72 11.03 3.39
CA ASN A 263 -9.86 10.14 2.23
C ASN A 263 -8.54 10.11 1.42
N PRO A 264 -7.89 8.95 1.26
CA PRO A 264 -6.61 8.83 0.58
C PRO A 264 -6.69 9.00 -0.94
N SER A 265 -7.89 8.88 -1.53
CA SER A 265 -8.10 8.99 -2.98
C SER A 265 -8.31 10.42 -3.45
N ASP A 266 -9.08 11.22 -2.69
CA ASP A 266 -9.47 12.59 -3.10
C ASP A 266 -9.09 13.68 -2.08
N GLY A 267 -8.59 13.34 -0.92
CA GLY A 267 -8.10 14.26 0.11
C GLY A 267 -9.17 14.91 0.99
N ARG A 268 -10.45 14.55 0.83
CA ARG A 268 -11.51 15.12 1.66
C ARG A 268 -11.30 14.82 3.14
N LYS A 269 -11.60 15.81 3.99
CA LYS A 269 -11.52 15.67 5.45
C LYS A 269 -12.71 14.87 5.97
N GLU A 270 -12.68 13.58 5.73
CA GLU A 270 -13.67 12.63 6.26
C GLU A 270 -12.95 11.35 6.70
N VAL A 271 -13.47 10.76 7.77
CA VAL A 271 -12.97 9.45 8.22
C VAL A 271 -13.29 8.42 7.15
N TYR A 272 -12.26 7.76 6.64
CA TYR A 272 -12.35 6.81 5.55
C TYR A 272 -11.70 5.49 5.95
N GLY A 273 -12.33 4.36 5.70
CA GLY A 273 -11.76 3.07 6.04
C GLY A 273 -12.79 1.96 6.14
N GLU A 274 -12.30 0.81 6.57
CA GLU A 274 -13.03 -0.45 6.55
C GLU A 274 -12.79 -1.22 7.84
N TYR A 275 -13.73 -2.06 8.21
CA TYR A 275 -13.62 -2.96 9.35
C TYR A 275 -14.34 -4.28 9.09
N LEU A 276 -13.96 -5.31 9.84
CA LEU A 276 -14.63 -6.60 9.86
C LEU A 276 -14.98 -6.97 11.29
N ILE A 277 -16.21 -7.42 11.50
CA ILE A 277 -16.64 -8.03 12.76
C ILE A 277 -16.11 -9.46 12.80
N ASN A 278 -15.69 -9.91 13.99
CA ASN A 278 -15.20 -11.25 14.24
C ASN A 278 -14.08 -11.66 13.25
N ALA A 279 -13.01 -10.84 13.18
CA ALA A 279 -11.90 -11.02 12.25
C ALA A 279 -10.56 -10.60 12.86
N GLN A 280 -9.46 -11.18 12.37
CA GLN A 280 -8.09 -10.70 12.62
C GLN A 280 -7.66 -9.68 11.58
N GLY A 281 -6.57 -8.93 11.85
CA GLY A 281 -6.06 -7.92 10.93
C GLY A 281 -5.69 -8.44 9.55
N GLU A 282 -5.26 -9.69 9.46
CA GLU A 282 -4.94 -10.38 8.22
C GLU A 282 -6.16 -10.50 7.31
N ASP A 283 -7.33 -10.82 7.87
CA ASP A 283 -8.57 -11.01 7.12
C ASP A 283 -9.02 -9.73 6.38
N VAL A 284 -8.69 -8.55 6.95
CA VAL A 284 -8.96 -7.24 6.30
C VAL A 284 -7.98 -6.97 5.16
N VAL A 285 -6.71 -7.34 5.35
CA VAL A 285 -5.63 -7.00 4.40
C VAL A 285 -5.57 -8.01 3.25
N ALA A 286 -5.80 -9.29 3.53
CA ALA A 286 -5.81 -10.36 2.53
C ALA A 286 -7.06 -10.32 1.62
N GLY A 287 -8.15 -9.67 2.08
CA GLY A 287 -9.37 -9.55 1.28
C GLY A 287 -10.21 -10.84 1.24
N THR A 288 -9.97 -11.77 2.16
CA THR A 288 -10.73 -13.05 2.26
C THR A 288 -12.22 -12.84 2.50
N ARG A 289 -12.61 -11.70 3.05
CA ARG A 289 -13.99 -11.27 3.30
C ARG A 289 -14.16 -9.83 2.87
N THR A 290 -15.36 -9.46 2.36
CA THR A 290 -15.68 -8.07 2.00
C THR A 290 -15.86 -7.23 3.27
N PRO A 291 -15.02 -6.21 3.50
CA PRO A 291 -15.09 -5.40 4.71
C PRO A 291 -16.27 -4.41 4.66
N GLN A 292 -16.74 -4.01 5.84
CA GLN A 292 -17.78 -3.02 6.05
C GLN A 292 -17.20 -1.62 6.18
N HIS A 293 -17.99 -0.61 5.83
CA HIS A 293 -17.58 0.79 5.96
C HIS A 293 -17.51 1.27 7.42
N ILE A 294 -16.55 2.16 7.71
CA ILE A 294 -16.43 2.80 9.03
C ILE A 294 -17.58 3.78 9.28
N THR A 295 -18.01 4.56 8.29
CA THR A 295 -19.03 5.62 8.46
C THR A 295 -20.34 5.28 7.78
N LYS A 296 -21.45 5.71 8.37
CA LYS A 296 -22.80 5.61 7.77
C LYS A 296 -22.85 6.31 6.41
N LYS A 297 -22.21 7.48 6.28
CA LYS A 297 -22.15 8.24 5.03
C LYS A 297 -21.54 7.42 3.89
N SER A 298 -20.42 6.73 4.14
CA SER A 298 -19.74 5.89 3.13
C SER A 298 -20.63 4.71 2.74
N ARG A 299 -21.23 4.02 3.72
CA ARG A 299 -22.16 2.90 3.49
C ARG A 299 -23.35 3.30 2.59
N VAL A 300 -24.00 4.42 2.92
CA VAL A 300 -25.15 4.89 2.12
C VAL A 300 -24.74 5.22 0.68
N LYS A 301 -23.55 5.82 0.50
CA LYS A 301 -23.03 6.16 -0.84
C LYS A 301 -22.71 4.92 -1.68
N SER A 302 -22.18 3.86 -1.06
CA SER A 302 -21.86 2.59 -1.75
C SER A 302 -23.05 1.64 -1.86
N LYS A 303 -24.21 1.98 -1.26
CA LYS A 303 -25.42 1.13 -1.21
C LYS A 303 -25.21 -0.21 -0.48
N GLU A 304 -24.21 -0.30 0.38
CA GLU A 304 -23.92 -1.49 1.17
C GLU A 304 -25.04 -1.84 2.15
N LYS A 305 -25.36 -3.15 2.23
CA LYS A 305 -26.44 -3.65 3.11
C LYS A 305 -25.98 -3.77 4.57
N LEU A 306 -24.74 -4.19 4.80
CA LEU A 306 -24.22 -4.39 6.14
C LEU A 306 -24.01 -3.05 6.87
N PRO A 307 -24.27 -2.98 8.20
CA PRO A 307 -24.16 -1.74 8.95
C PRO A 307 -22.70 -1.28 9.05
N SER A 308 -22.50 0.04 8.99
CA SER A 308 -21.19 0.65 9.27
C SER A 308 -20.79 0.51 10.74
N MET A 309 -19.51 0.72 11.04
CA MET A 309 -19.03 0.75 12.42
C MET A 309 -19.71 1.86 13.26
N GLU A 310 -20.01 2.98 12.63
CA GLU A 310 -20.76 4.08 13.27
C GLU A 310 -22.14 3.64 13.76
N GLU A 311 -22.78 2.71 13.04
CA GLU A 311 -24.11 2.17 13.37
C GLU A 311 -24.03 0.96 14.32
N SER A 312 -23.10 0.03 14.10
CA SER A 312 -22.98 -1.20 14.90
C SER A 312 -22.26 -1.00 16.24
N MET A 313 -21.26 -0.10 16.29
CA MET A 313 -20.41 0.16 17.47
C MET A 313 -20.26 1.67 17.78
N PRO A 314 -21.33 2.42 18.01
CA PRO A 314 -21.32 3.90 18.04
C PRO A 314 -20.43 4.48 19.15
N SER A 315 -20.29 3.81 20.29
CA SER A 315 -19.41 4.25 21.39
C SER A 315 -17.95 4.14 21.02
N ILE A 316 -17.58 3.03 20.38
CA ILE A 316 -16.21 2.75 19.90
C ILE A 316 -15.85 3.69 18.75
N PHE A 317 -16.75 3.89 17.79
CA PHE A 317 -16.56 4.84 16.70
C PHE A 317 -16.28 6.27 17.23
N ARG A 318 -17.02 6.74 18.24
CA ARG A 318 -16.76 8.05 18.86
C ARG A 318 -15.37 8.13 19.53
N GLN A 319 -14.92 7.05 20.18
CA GLN A 319 -13.57 6.97 20.73
C GLN A 319 -12.52 7.00 19.63
N LEU A 320 -12.69 6.18 18.58
CA LEU A 320 -11.81 6.12 17.43
C LEU A 320 -11.68 7.50 16.77
N LYS A 321 -12.80 8.19 16.51
CA LYS A 321 -12.82 9.53 15.92
C LYS A 321 -12.01 10.55 16.74
N LYS A 322 -12.11 10.53 18.07
CA LYS A 322 -11.31 11.39 18.96
C LYS A 322 -9.81 11.09 18.83
N ILE A 323 -9.44 9.81 18.74
CA ILE A 323 -8.05 9.37 18.57
C ILE A 323 -7.51 9.83 17.21
N LEU A 324 -8.27 9.66 16.12
CA LEU A 324 -7.89 10.09 14.78
C LEU A 324 -7.57 11.59 14.73
N ILE A 325 -8.42 12.42 15.32
CA ILE A 325 -8.18 13.88 15.43
C ILE A 325 -6.89 14.16 16.20
N LYS A 326 -6.64 13.44 17.30
CA LYS A 326 -5.43 13.62 18.13
C LYS A 326 -4.17 13.23 17.36
N LEU A 327 -4.22 12.12 16.62
CA LEU A 327 -3.11 11.64 15.79
C LEU A 327 -2.79 12.61 14.66
N GLU A 328 -3.80 13.04 13.88
CA GLU A 328 -3.60 13.99 12.78
C GLU A 328 -2.98 15.32 13.27
N LYS A 329 -3.45 15.85 14.40
CA LYS A 329 -2.88 17.07 15.02
C LYS A 329 -1.44 16.86 15.49
N HIS A 330 -1.13 15.69 16.07
CA HIS A 330 0.21 15.38 16.59
C HIS A 330 1.24 15.21 15.46
N TYR A 331 0.92 14.40 14.45
CA TYR A 331 1.80 14.16 13.32
C TYR A 331 1.72 15.26 12.25
N LYS A 332 0.72 16.15 12.36
CA LYS A 332 0.45 17.21 11.37
C LYS A 332 0.31 16.68 9.95
N ASP A 333 -0.14 15.45 9.79
CA ASP A 333 -0.30 14.76 8.51
C ASP A 333 -1.43 13.73 8.58
N MET A 334 -2.01 13.39 7.42
CA MET A 334 -3.00 12.32 7.31
C MET A 334 -2.40 11.01 7.83
N GLN A 335 -3.16 10.33 8.69
CA GLN A 335 -2.75 9.08 9.30
C GLN A 335 -3.58 7.91 8.78
N ASP A 336 -2.89 6.80 8.58
CA ASP A 336 -3.39 5.45 8.36
C ASP A 336 -3.25 4.72 9.70
N VAL A 337 -4.35 4.21 10.24
CA VAL A 337 -4.43 3.67 11.61
C VAL A 337 -5.03 2.27 11.58
N GLU A 338 -4.28 1.30 12.06
CA GLU A 338 -4.76 -0.07 12.30
C GLU A 338 -5.31 -0.15 13.73
N PHE A 339 -6.51 -0.67 13.88
CA PHE A 339 -7.17 -0.81 15.17
C PHE A 339 -7.85 -2.17 15.34
N THR A 340 -8.04 -2.58 16.59
CA THR A 340 -8.79 -3.77 16.97
C THR A 340 -9.74 -3.42 18.11
N VAL A 341 -10.94 -3.96 18.06
CA VAL A 341 -11.91 -3.94 19.15
C VAL A 341 -11.96 -5.34 19.77
N GLU A 342 -11.51 -5.46 21.01
CA GLU A 342 -11.57 -6.69 21.78
C GLU A 342 -12.61 -6.55 22.88
N ASN A 343 -13.72 -7.28 22.85
CA ASN A 343 -14.80 -7.21 23.82
C ASN A 343 -15.22 -5.77 24.14
N LYS A 344 -15.60 -5.01 23.11
CA LYS A 344 -16.00 -3.59 23.19
C LYS A 344 -14.91 -2.64 23.71
N LYS A 345 -13.65 -3.05 23.74
CA LYS A 345 -12.50 -2.21 24.09
C LYS A 345 -11.67 -1.91 22.86
N LEU A 346 -11.48 -0.62 22.56
CA LEU A 346 -10.69 -0.18 21.41
C LEU A 346 -9.19 -0.23 21.72
N TRP A 347 -8.42 -0.76 20.77
CA TRP A 347 -6.97 -0.79 20.77
C TRP A 347 -6.42 -0.21 19.46
N ILE A 348 -5.35 0.56 19.54
CA ILE A 348 -4.64 1.08 18.36
C ILE A 348 -3.35 0.27 18.19
N LEU A 349 -3.25 -0.43 17.07
CA LEU A 349 -2.13 -1.34 16.82
C LEU A 349 -0.95 -0.66 16.13
N GLN A 350 -1.25 0.30 15.26
CA GLN A 350 -0.26 0.99 14.45
C GLN A 350 -0.84 2.31 13.93
N THR A 351 0.04 3.30 13.75
CA THR A 351 -0.23 4.48 12.93
C THR A 351 0.95 4.74 12.00
N ARG A 352 0.66 5.30 10.83
CA ARG A 352 1.67 5.72 9.85
C ARG A 352 1.12 6.87 9.00
N SER A 353 1.99 7.63 8.36
CA SER A 353 1.56 8.57 7.32
C SER A 353 0.84 7.81 6.22
N GLY A 354 -0.40 8.18 5.93
CA GLY A 354 -1.25 7.50 4.97
C GLY A 354 -0.69 7.65 3.56
N LYS A 355 -0.56 6.53 2.84
CA LYS A 355 -0.32 6.55 1.40
C LYS A 355 -1.54 7.15 0.71
N ARG A 356 -1.30 7.98 -0.30
CA ARG A 356 -2.34 8.78 -0.95
C ARG A 356 -1.97 9.08 -2.40
N THR A 357 -2.97 9.41 -3.21
CA THR A 357 -2.75 9.86 -4.58
C THR A 357 -2.14 11.26 -4.61
N ALA A 358 -1.53 11.64 -5.73
CA ALA A 358 -1.00 13.00 -5.92
C ALA A 358 -2.08 14.07 -5.75
N LYS A 359 -3.28 13.86 -6.30
CA LYS A 359 -4.44 14.73 -6.14
C LYS A 359 -4.81 14.92 -4.66
N SER A 360 -4.90 13.79 -3.94
CA SER A 360 -5.18 13.79 -2.50
C SER A 360 -4.08 14.50 -1.70
N ALA A 361 -2.80 14.28 -2.05
CA ALA A 361 -1.67 14.91 -1.38
C ALA A 361 -1.73 16.44 -1.46
N ILE A 362 -1.99 16.98 -2.64
CA ILE A 362 -2.14 18.42 -2.86
C ILE A 362 -3.31 18.98 -2.05
N LYS A 363 -4.48 18.34 -2.15
CA LYS A 363 -5.67 18.78 -1.42
C LYS A 363 -5.43 18.77 0.09
N ILE A 364 -4.86 17.69 0.63
CA ILE A 364 -4.54 17.58 2.06
C ILE A 364 -3.56 18.68 2.48
N ALA A 365 -2.49 18.90 1.71
CA ALA A 365 -1.49 19.91 2.01
C ALA A 365 -2.10 21.33 2.02
N THR A 366 -2.92 21.66 1.02
CA THR A 366 -3.59 22.97 0.95
C THR A 366 -4.62 23.17 2.07
N ASP A 367 -5.40 22.15 2.39
CA ASP A 367 -6.38 22.21 3.48
C ASP A 367 -5.68 22.31 4.85
N MET A 368 -4.58 21.61 5.09
CA MET A 368 -3.81 21.70 6.34
C MET A 368 -3.17 23.08 6.54
N VAL A 369 -2.79 23.78 5.48
CA VAL A 369 -2.35 25.18 5.56
C VAL A 369 -3.52 26.09 5.97
N LYS A 370 -4.71 25.93 5.35
CA LYS A 370 -5.92 26.67 5.74
C LYS A 370 -6.31 26.40 7.21
N GLU A 371 -6.14 25.18 7.67
CA GLU A 371 -6.38 24.75 9.06
C GLU A 371 -5.27 25.21 10.02
N LYS A 372 -4.23 25.89 9.54
CA LYS A 372 -3.08 26.36 10.33
C LYS A 372 -2.31 25.21 11.04
N LEU A 373 -2.38 24.01 10.51
CA LEU A 373 -1.64 22.84 11.01
C LEU A 373 -0.20 22.83 10.52
N ILE A 374 0.04 23.30 9.29
CA ILE A 374 1.36 23.34 8.66
C ILE A 374 1.58 24.69 7.94
N SER A 375 2.84 25.04 7.68
CA SER A 375 3.21 26.20 6.87
C SER A 375 3.06 25.93 5.37
N LYS A 376 3.02 26.98 4.55
CA LYS A 376 3.09 26.87 3.08
C LYS A 376 4.35 26.14 2.63
N LYS A 377 5.49 26.43 3.28
CA LYS A 377 6.76 25.75 3.02
C LYS A 377 6.68 24.25 3.29
N ASP A 378 6.08 23.85 4.43
CA ASP A 378 5.89 22.44 4.75
C ASP A 378 4.97 21.74 3.74
N ALA A 379 3.91 22.44 3.28
CA ALA A 379 2.99 21.91 2.28
C ALA A 379 3.72 21.60 0.96
N ILE A 380 4.58 22.50 0.46
CA ILE A 380 5.38 22.29 -0.75
C ILE A 380 6.33 21.11 -0.56
N LEU A 381 7.08 21.07 0.55
CA LEU A 381 8.08 20.03 0.82
C LEU A 381 7.49 18.61 1.01
N ARG A 382 6.17 18.49 1.21
CA ARG A 382 5.47 17.20 1.35
C ARG A 382 5.04 16.60 0.03
N ILE A 383 4.99 17.40 -1.02
CA ILE A 383 4.60 16.92 -2.34
C ILE A 383 5.84 16.41 -3.04
N GLU A 384 5.82 15.15 -3.40
CA GLU A 384 6.88 14.54 -4.20
C GLU A 384 6.75 14.98 -5.65
N PRO A 385 7.77 15.65 -6.23
CA PRO A 385 7.66 16.23 -7.59
C PRO A 385 7.25 15.19 -8.64
N ASN A 386 7.84 13.98 -8.61
CA ASN A 386 7.52 12.92 -9.56
C ASN A 386 6.06 12.44 -9.48
N SER A 387 5.40 12.63 -8.33
CA SER A 387 3.99 12.28 -8.20
C SER A 387 3.05 13.24 -8.94
N LEU A 388 3.53 14.44 -9.29
CA LEU A 388 2.74 15.44 -10.02
C LEU A 388 2.48 15.01 -11.47
N ASP A 389 3.38 14.21 -12.06
CA ASP A 389 3.19 13.65 -13.40
C ASP A 389 1.90 12.83 -13.48
N ASN A 390 1.53 12.16 -12.38
CA ASN A 390 0.29 11.37 -12.31
C ASN A 390 -0.99 12.23 -12.38
N LEU A 391 -0.90 13.55 -12.15
CA LEU A 391 -2.04 14.48 -12.30
C LEU A 391 -2.30 14.86 -13.75
N LEU A 392 -1.32 14.61 -14.60
CA LEU A 392 -1.38 14.89 -16.03
C LEU A 392 -1.90 13.67 -16.82
N HIS A 393 -2.23 12.56 -16.13
CA HIS A 393 -2.74 11.35 -16.78
C HIS A 393 -4.23 11.43 -17.10
N PRO A 394 -4.62 10.79 -18.21
CA PRO A 394 -5.95 10.96 -18.78
C PRO A 394 -7.08 10.37 -17.93
N THR A 395 -8.24 11.00 -17.97
CA THR A 395 -9.52 10.44 -17.52
C THR A 395 -10.33 9.98 -18.75
N LEU A 396 -11.32 9.11 -18.54
CA LEU A 396 -12.18 8.64 -19.64
C LEU A 396 -12.97 9.78 -20.26
N ASP A 397 -13.10 9.77 -21.59
CA ASP A 397 -14.07 10.61 -22.29
C ASP A 397 -15.48 10.03 -22.11
N GLU A 398 -16.28 10.68 -21.27
CA GLU A 398 -17.66 10.25 -20.99
C GLU A 398 -18.59 10.26 -22.21
N LYS A 399 -18.18 10.88 -23.33
CA LYS A 399 -18.93 10.89 -24.59
C LYS A 399 -18.66 9.66 -25.45
N SER A 400 -17.67 8.85 -25.10
CA SER A 400 -17.40 7.60 -25.80
C SER A 400 -18.48 6.56 -25.50
N ASN A 401 -18.82 5.73 -26.48
CA ASN A 401 -19.73 4.61 -26.26
C ASN A 401 -19.01 3.56 -25.42
N ILE A 402 -19.37 3.43 -24.15
CA ILE A 402 -18.66 2.66 -23.15
C ILE A 402 -19.46 1.39 -22.83
N GLU A 403 -18.88 0.22 -23.11
CA GLU A 403 -19.45 -1.08 -22.72
C GLU A 403 -18.83 -1.51 -21.38
N ILE A 404 -19.59 -1.30 -20.29
CA ILE A 404 -19.18 -1.71 -18.96
C ILE A 404 -19.45 -3.21 -18.79
N ILE A 405 -18.40 -4.00 -18.58
CA ILE A 405 -18.49 -5.46 -18.43
C ILE A 405 -18.54 -5.90 -16.96
N ALA A 406 -17.97 -5.11 -16.05
CA ALA A 406 -18.02 -5.37 -14.61
C ALA A 406 -17.72 -4.09 -13.80
N ARG A 407 -17.93 -4.16 -12.49
CA ARG A 407 -17.59 -3.10 -11.54
C ARG A 407 -16.82 -3.64 -10.34
N GLY A 408 -15.97 -2.79 -9.78
CA GLY A 408 -15.26 -3.03 -8.54
C GLY A 408 -15.10 -1.76 -7.71
N LEU A 409 -14.27 -1.80 -6.70
CA LEU A 409 -13.99 -0.65 -5.85
C LEU A 409 -12.98 0.30 -6.54
N PRO A 410 -13.23 1.62 -6.51
CA PRO A 410 -12.33 2.63 -7.09
C PRO A 410 -11.08 2.80 -6.21
N ALA A 411 -10.15 1.86 -6.34
CA ALA A 411 -9.03 1.70 -5.42
C ALA A 411 -7.90 2.72 -5.64
N SER A 412 -7.60 3.06 -6.90
CA SER A 412 -6.64 4.12 -7.24
C SER A 412 -7.13 4.85 -8.49
N PRO A 413 -7.30 6.19 -8.45
CA PRO A 413 -7.93 6.94 -9.52
C PRO A 413 -7.07 7.00 -10.79
N GLY A 414 -7.75 7.27 -11.91
CA GLY A 414 -7.21 7.33 -13.26
C GLY A 414 -7.83 6.27 -14.15
N ALA A 415 -7.65 6.41 -15.46
CA ALA A 415 -8.08 5.44 -16.45
C ALA A 415 -6.87 4.87 -17.19
N ALA A 416 -6.90 3.57 -17.43
CA ALA A 416 -5.86 2.89 -18.21
C ALA A 416 -6.48 1.85 -19.14
N SER A 417 -5.99 1.83 -20.37
CA SER A 417 -6.30 0.79 -21.36
C SER A 417 -5.06 -0.06 -21.64
N GLY A 418 -5.23 -1.35 -21.82
CA GLY A 418 -4.13 -2.25 -22.13
C GLY A 418 -4.57 -3.68 -22.32
N LYS A 419 -3.64 -4.51 -22.78
CA LYS A 419 -3.82 -5.95 -22.92
C LYS A 419 -3.95 -6.62 -21.56
N VAL A 420 -4.90 -7.50 -21.40
CA VAL A 420 -5.05 -8.33 -20.21
C VAL A 420 -3.87 -9.27 -20.08
N VAL A 421 -3.26 -9.30 -18.90
CA VAL A 421 -2.23 -10.27 -18.50
C VAL A 421 -2.52 -10.81 -17.11
N PHE A 422 -2.24 -12.10 -16.90
CA PHE A 422 -2.54 -12.78 -15.64
C PHE A 422 -1.28 -13.06 -14.80
N SER A 423 -0.10 -12.78 -15.32
CA SER A 423 1.15 -12.92 -14.58
C SER A 423 1.95 -11.63 -14.53
N SER A 424 2.72 -11.45 -13.46
CA SER A 424 3.59 -10.30 -13.27
C SER A 424 4.77 -10.30 -14.25
N ASP A 425 5.29 -11.49 -14.60
CA ASP A 425 6.39 -11.64 -15.55
C ASP A 425 5.94 -11.27 -16.96
N GLU A 426 4.72 -11.65 -17.37
CA GLU A 426 4.16 -11.29 -18.66
C GLU A 426 3.89 -9.78 -18.78
N ALA A 427 3.44 -9.15 -17.69
CA ALA A 427 3.30 -7.69 -17.63
C ALA A 427 4.64 -6.98 -17.85
N GLU A 428 5.72 -7.48 -17.24
CA GLU A 428 7.08 -6.94 -17.41
C GLU A 428 7.60 -7.16 -18.83
N ARG A 429 7.47 -8.37 -19.37
CA ARG A 429 7.88 -8.72 -20.72
C ARG A 429 7.23 -7.85 -21.80
N LEU A 430 5.89 -7.65 -21.71
CA LEU A 430 5.17 -6.84 -22.68
C LEU A 430 5.48 -5.34 -22.52
N ASN A 431 5.75 -4.87 -21.30
CA ASN A 431 6.18 -3.49 -21.07
C ASN A 431 7.56 -3.21 -21.68
N GLU A 432 8.50 -4.17 -21.67
CA GLU A 432 9.78 -4.05 -22.39
C GLU A 432 9.57 -3.91 -23.91
N MET A 433 8.52 -4.52 -24.44
CA MET A 433 8.08 -4.36 -25.84
C MET A 433 7.24 -3.10 -26.09
N MET A 434 7.18 -2.16 -25.13
CA MET A 434 6.39 -0.92 -25.18
C MET A 434 4.87 -1.15 -25.34
N GLN A 435 4.35 -2.31 -24.93
CA GLN A 435 2.92 -2.61 -24.95
C GLN A 435 2.28 -2.28 -23.60
N ASN A 436 1.12 -1.63 -23.66
CA ASN A 436 0.36 -1.34 -22.45
C ASN A 436 -0.38 -2.58 -21.96
N THR A 437 -0.30 -2.88 -20.67
CA THR A 437 -0.95 -4.03 -20.05
C THR A 437 -1.83 -3.63 -18.87
N ILE A 438 -2.85 -4.44 -18.62
CA ILE A 438 -3.65 -4.44 -17.39
C ILE A 438 -3.38 -5.77 -16.68
N LEU A 439 -2.76 -5.69 -15.50
CA LEU A 439 -2.51 -6.87 -14.67
C LEU A 439 -3.80 -7.29 -13.96
N VAL A 440 -4.28 -8.48 -14.26
CA VAL A 440 -5.53 -9.04 -13.71
C VAL A 440 -5.19 -10.20 -12.78
N ARG A 441 -5.60 -10.09 -11.51
CA ARG A 441 -5.32 -11.08 -10.47
C ARG A 441 -6.56 -11.35 -9.63
N VAL A 442 -6.65 -12.54 -9.01
CA VAL A 442 -7.64 -12.76 -7.94
C VAL A 442 -7.37 -11.79 -6.81
N GLU A 443 -6.14 -11.74 -6.34
CA GLU A 443 -5.59 -10.75 -5.40
C GLU A 443 -4.10 -10.56 -5.71
N THR A 444 -3.51 -9.43 -5.37
CA THR A 444 -2.07 -9.23 -5.53
C THR A 444 -1.33 -9.52 -4.23
N SER A 445 -0.17 -10.10 -4.37
CA SER A 445 0.79 -10.37 -3.29
C SER A 445 2.02 -9.45 -3.41
N PRO A 446 2.89 -9.42 -2.39
CA PRO A 446 4.15 -8.68 -2.47
C PRO A 446 5.08 -9.14 -3.58
N GLU A 447 4.95 -10.35 -4.06
CA GLU A 447 5.70 -10.93 -5.18
C GLU A 447 5.30 -10.29 -6.51
N ASP A 448 4.07 -9.78 -6.63
CA ASP A 448 3.54 -9.16 -7.87
C ASP A 448 4.05 -7.72 -8.12
N ILE A 449 4.88 -7.16 -7.23
CA ILE A 449 5.27 -5.75 -7.27
C ILE A 449 5.93 -5.31 -8.58
N HIS A 450 6.72 -6.16 -9.21
CA HIS A 450 7.37 -5.88 -10.49
C HIS A 450 6.35 -5.79 -11.63
N GLY A 451 5.39 -6.72 -11.70
CA GLY A 451 4.30 -6.68 -12.68
C GLY A 451 3.35 -5.50 -12.46
N MET A 452 3.03 -5.18 -11.20
CA MET A 452 2.25 -3.99 -10.87
C MET A 452 2.93 -2.68 -11.27
N HIS A 453 4.27 -2.65 -11.24
CA HIS A 453 5.05 -1.50 -11.70
C HIS A 453 5.08 -1.42 -13.23
N ALA A 454 5.18 -2.53 -13.92
CA ALA A 454 5.22 -2.61 -15.38
C ALA A 454 3.84 -2.32 -16.01
N ALA A 455 2.75 -2.81 -15.42
CA ALA A 455 1.40 -2.62 -15.93
C ALA A 455 0.93 -1.16 -15.87
N LYS A 456 0.07 -0.76 -16.82
CA LYS A 456 -0.57 0.56 -16.84
C LYS A 456 -1.73 0.66 -15.86
N GLY A 457 -2.32 -0.47 -15.49
CA GLY A 457 -3.40 -0.54 -14.52
C GLY A 457 -3.51 -1.92 -13.89
N ILE A 458 -4.22 -1.99 -12.75
CA ILE A 458 -4.35 -3.20 -11.94
C ILE A 458 -5.83 -3.47 -11.68
N LEU A 459 -6.24 -4.72 -11.93
CA LEU A 459 -7.59 -5.21 -11.68
C LEU A 459 -7.52 -6.43 -10.76
N THR A 460 -8.30 -6.44 -9.67
CA THR A 460 -8.39 -7.63 -8.81
C THR A 460 -9.84 -8.04 -8.57
N ALA A 461 -10.07 -9.36 -8.56
CA ALA A 461 -11.39 -9.95 -8.26
C ALA A 461 -11.73 -9.78 -6.76
N ARG A 462 -10.73 -9.87 -5.89
CA ARG A 462 -10.87 -9.75 -4.43
C ARG A 462 -10.07 -8.57 -3.89
N GLY A 463 -10.38 -8.17 -2.67
CA GLY A 463 -9.68 -7.13 -1.95
C GLY A 463 -10.48 -5.85 -1.79
N GLY A 464 -10.28 -5.17 -0.66
CA GLY A 464 -10.89 -3.88 -0.33
C GLY A 464 -9.99 -2.70 -0.71
N MET A 465 -10.43 -1.50 -0.35
CA MET A 465 -9.69 -0.23 -0.55
C MET A 465 -8.37 -0.17 0.22
N THR A 466 -8.15 -1.08 1.16
CA THR A 466 -6.94 -1.19 1.98
C THR A 466 -6.11 -2.43 1.64
N SER A 467 -6.52 -3.22 0.65
CA SER A 467 -5.79 -4.40 0.16
C SER A 467 -4.39 -4.02 -0.37
N HIS A 468 -3.55 -5.03 -0.55
CA HIS A 468 -2.21 -4.85 -1.12
C HIS A 468 -2.27 -4.17 -2.50
N ALA A 469 -3.15 -4.64 -3.40
CA ALA A 469 -3.37 -4.04 -4.71
C ALA A 469 -3.69 -2.55 -4.61
N ALA A 470 -4.66 -2.18 -3.78
CA ALA A 470 -5.13 -0.81 -3.61
C ALA A 470 -4.04 0.12 -3.03
N VAL A 471 -3.32 -0.33 -2.01
CA VAL A 471 -2.29 0.47 -1.32
C VAL A 471 -1.07 0.68 -2.21
N VAL A 472 -0.61 -0.37 -2.88
CA VAL A 472 0.57 -0.33 -3.75
C VAL A 472 0.28 0.47 -5.03
N ALA A 473 -0.86 0.22 -5.69
CA ALA A 473 -1.27 0.97 -6.88
C ALA A 473 -1.36 2.48 -6.61
N ARG A 474 -1.97 2.89 -5.48
CA ARG A 474 -1.98 4.31 -5.08
C ARG A 474 -0.58 4.87 -4.86
N GLY A 475 0.30 4.08 -4.25
CA GLY A 475 1.69 4.48 -4.05
C GLY A 475 2.46 4.68 -5.36
N MET A 476 2.12 3.91 -6.40
CA MET A 476 2.71 3.98 -7.73
C MET A 476 2.00 4.97 -8.66
N GLY A 477 0.84 5.51 -8.26
CA GLY A 477 -0.01 6.34 -9.13
C GLY A 477 -0.64 5.59 -10.31
N ARG A 478 -0.78 4.27 -10.19
CA ARG A 478 -1.40 3.43 -11.22
C ARG A 478 -2.90 3.33 -10.98
N PRO A 479 -3.75 3.44 -12.02
CA PRO A 479 -5.16 3.14 -11.92
C PRO A 479 -5.39 1.74 -11.38
N CYS A 480 -6.33 1.59 -10.42
CA CYS A 480 -6.63 0.30 -9.84
C CYS A 480 -8.13 0.16 -9.56
N VAL A 481 -8.69 -0.93 -10.03
CA VAL A 481 -10.02 -1.42 -9.65
C VAL A 481 -9.81 -2.68 -8.81
N SER A 482 -10.29 -2.69 -7.59
CA SER A 482 -10.09 -3.80 -6.64
C SER A 482 -11.43 -4.38 -6.20
N GLY A 483 -11.45 -5.68 -5.84
CA GLY A 483 -12.63 -6.32 -5.28
C GLY A 483 -13.82 -6.38 -6.24
N SER A 484 -13.55 -6.66 -7.51
CA SER A 484 -14.60 -6.88 -8.50
C SER A 484 -15.12 -8.31 -8.39
N SER A 485 -16.12 -8.53 -7.55
CA SER A 485 -16.78 -9.84 -7.40
C SER A 485 -17.57 -10.30 -8.63
N GLU A 486 -17.71 -9.44 -9.62
CA GLU A 486 -18.38 -9.74 -10.89
C GLU A 486 -17.43 -10.42 -11.91
N ILE A 487 -16.14 -10.55 -11.59
CA ILE A 487 -15.17 -11.26 -12.43
C ILE A 487 -14.72 -12.57 -11.79
N GLU A 488 -14.66 -13.61 -12.59
CA GLU A 488 -14.15 -14.93 -12.22
C GLU A 488 -12.92 -15.23 -13.07
N ILE A 489 -11.76 -15.40 -12.43
CA ILE A 489 -10.47 -15.58 -13.12
C ILE A 489 -10.15 -17.07 -13.19
N ASP A 490 -9.84 -17.51 -14.40
CA ASP A 490 -9.38 -18.87 -14.72
C ASP A 490 -7.93 -18.79 -15.24
N TYR A 491 -7.00 -19.12 -14.36
CA TYR A 491 -5.55 -19.10 -14.67
C TYR A 491 -5.13 -20.26 -15.59
N GLU A 492 -5.84 -21.38 -15.58
CA GLU A 492 -5.52 -22.53 -16.43
C GLU A 492 -5.77 -22.23 -17.90
N ASN A 493 -6.84 -21.51 -18.18
CA ASN A 493 -7.23 -21.13 -19.53
C ASN A 493 -6.82 -19.71 -19.92
N ASN A 494 -6.10 -18.99 -19.05
CA ASN A 494 -5.68 -17.60 -19.23
C ASN A 494 -6.83 -16.68 -19.68
N LEU A 495 -7.94 -16.70 -18.93
CA LEU A 495 -9.08 -15.85 -19.16
C LEU A 495 -9.76 -15.42 -17.86
N PHE A 496 -10.60 -14.40 -17.93
CA PHE A 496 -11.58 -14.16 -16.89
C PHE A 496 -12.99 -14.02 -17.50
N LYS A 497 -14.00 -14.41 -16.72
CA LYS A 497 -15.42 -14.22 -17.06
C LYS A 497 -15.95 -12.99 -16.36
N ALA A 498 -16.66 -12.15 -17.10
CA ALA A 498 -17.34 -10.96 -16.60
C ALA A 498 -18.77 -10.96 -17.12
N ASN A 499 -19.75 -11.22 -16.25
CA ASN A 499 -21.14 -11.50 -16.66
C ASN A 499 -21.21 -12.65 -17.69
N SER A 500 -21.65 -12.36 -18.92
CA SER A 500 -21.77 -13.35 -20.00
C SER A 500 -20.59 -13.35 -20.98
N ARG A 501 -19.51 -12.62 -20.69
CA ARG A 501 -18.37 -12.45 -21.60
C ARG A 501 -17.12 -13.11 -21.06
N GLU A 502 -16.40 -13.79 -21.91
CA GLU A 502 -15.04 -14.28 -21.66
C GLU A 502 -14.02 -13.29 -22.22
N ILE A 503 -13.05 -12.91 -21.40
CA ILE A 503 -11.94 -12.02 -21.76
C ILE A 503 -10.65 -12.82 -21.63
N LYS A 504 -9.97 -13.00 -22.73
CA LYS A 504 -8.73 -13.80 -22.82
C LYS A 504 -7.48 -12.94 -22.61
N GLU A 505 -6.40 -13.59 -22.29
CA GLU A 505 -5.09 -12.95 -22.30
C GLU A 505 -4.81 -12.29 -23.65
N GLY A 506 -4.33 -11.05 -23.63
CA GLY A 506 -4.09 -10.25 -24.83
C GLY A 506 -5.28 -9.42 -25.30
N ASP A 507 -6.51 -9.69 -24.85
CA ASP A 507 -7.66 -8.83 -25.12
C ASP A 507 -7.46 -7.45 -24.50
N ILE A 508 -8.00 -6.42 -25.14
CA ILE A 508 -7.88 -5.05 -24.64
C ILE A 508 -9.07 -4.73 -23.73
N ILE A 509 -8.76 -4.26 -22.53
CA ILE A 509 -9.73 -3.67 -21.61
C ILE A 509 -9.30 -2.29 -21.16
N THR A 510 -10.27 -1.50 -20.71
CA THR A 510 -10.02 -0.23 -20.03
C THR A 510 -10.57 -0.28 -18.62
N ILE A 511 -9.77 0.09 -17.64
CA ILE A 511 -10.20 0.24 -16.26
C ILE A 511 -10.28 1.71 -15.87
N ASP A 512 -11.30 2.08 -15.11
CA ASP A 512 -11.47 3.39 -14.51
C ASP A 512 -11.38 3.26 -12.98
N GLY A 513 -10.20 3.43 -12.47
CA GLY A 513 -9.94 3.39 -11.04
C GLY A 513 -10.54 4.55 -10.24
N SER A 514 -11.12 5.57 -10.91
CA SER A 514 -11.85 6.66 -10.25
C SER A 514 -13.30 6.29 -9.93
N THR A 515 -13.92 5.44 -10.73
CA THR A 515 -15.32 5.05 -10.60
C THR A 515 -15.54 3.55 -10.39
N GLY A 516 -14.48 2.74 -10.53
CA GLY A 516 -14.53 1.28 -10.39
C GLY A 516 -15.10 0.57 -11.61
N ARG A 517 -15.16 1.19 -12.78
CA ARG A 517 -15.67 0.59 -14.01
C ARG A 517 -14.60 -0.25 -14.71
N ILE A 518 -15.02 -1.41 -15.22
CA ILE A 518 -14.22 -2.26 -16.10
C ILE A 518 -14.96 -2.29 -17.45
N ILE A 519 -14.25 -1.94 -18.50
CA ILE A 519 -14.82 -1.63 -19.80
C ILE A 519 -14.15 -2.48 -20.86
N PHE A 520 -14.92 -3.05 -21.78
CA PHE A 520 -14.37 -3.79 -22.89
C PHE A 520 -13.81 -2.87 -23.96
N GLY A 521 -12.62 -3.20 -24.47
CA GLY A 521 -11.92 -2.45 -25.50
C GLY A 521 -11.17 -1.21 -24.99
N GLU A 522 -10.59 -0.48 -25.93
CA GLU A 522 -9.87 0.76 -25.67
C GLU A 522 -10.82 1.96 -25.68
N VAL A 523 -10.78 2.77 -24.63
CA VAL A 523 -11.60 3.98 -24.53
C VAL A 523 -10.74 5.22 -24.59
N ARG A 524 -11.16 6.21 -25.38
CA ARG A 524 -10.48 7.50 -25.47
C ARG A 524 -10.41 8.18 -24.10
N THR A 525 -9.25 8.70 -23.80
CA THR A 525 -8.97 9.39 -22.54
C THR A 525 -8.82 10.90 -22.75
N ILE A 526 -9.26 11.71 -21.78
CA ILE A 526 -9.11 13.17 -21.77
C ILE A 526 -8.06 13.54 -20.72
N LYS A 527 -7.17 14.46 -21.05
CA LYS A 527 -6.18 15.01 -20.10
C LYS A 527 -6.92 15.75 -18.97
N PRO A 528 -6.55 15.54 -17.71
CA PRO A 528 -7.19 16.21 -16.58
C PRO A 528 -6.88 17.72 -16.56
N GLU A 529 -7.86 18.52 -16.17
CA GLU A 529 -7.65 19.94 -15.88
C GLU A 529 -6.88 20.11 -14.57
N ILE A 530 -5.98 21.08 -14.55
CA ILE A 530 -5.20 21.46 -13.36
C ILE A 530 -6.16 22.03 -12.30
N SER A 531 -6.28 21.36 -11.15
CA SER A 531 -7.19 21.78 -10.08
C SER A 531 -6.79 23.11 -9.45
N GLY A 532 -7.77 23.88 -8.90
CA GLY A 532 -7.48 25.13 -8.19
C GLY A 532 -6.56 24.96 -6.96
N ASP A 533 -6.50 23.78 -6.34
CA ASP A 533 -5.57 23.48 -5.24
C ASP A 533 -4.15 23.26 -5.77
N PHE A 534 -3.98 22.69 -6.96
CA PHE A 534 -2.69 22.63 -7.65
C PHE A 534 -2.16 24.03 -7.97
N SER A 535 -3.00 24.90 -8.54
CA SER A 535 -2.63 26.28 -8.84
C SER A 535 -2.20 27.07 -7.59
N LYS A 536 -2.87 26.84 -6.44
CA LYS A 536 -2.47 27.43 -5.14
C LYS A 536 -1.10 26.93 -4.68
N LEU A 537 -0.87 25.61 -4.78
CA LEU A 537 0.42 25.02 -4.42
C LEU A 537 1.54 25.59 -5.28
N MET A 538 1.33 25.69 -6.59
CA MET A 538 2.29 26.27 -7.53
C MET A 538 2.56 27.74 -7.24
N SER A 539 1.54 28.54 -6.96
CA SER A 539 1.70 29.93 -6.52
C SER A 539 2.55 30.05 -5.24
N TRP A 540 2.39 29.13 -4.30
CA TRP A 540 3.27 29.11 -3.12
C TRP A 540 4.70 28.71 -3.50
N ALA A 541 4.88 27.69 -4.36
CA ALA A 541 6.20 27.28 -4.82
C ALA A 541 6.92 28.41 -5.52
N ASP A 542 6.21 29.16 -6.38
CA ASP A 542 6.74 30.33 -7.08
C ASP A 542 7.22 31.43 -6.13
N SER A 543 6.60 31.60 -4.97
CA SER A 543 7.05 32.56 -3.94
C SER A 543 8.35 32.18 -3.24
N TYR A 544 8.76 30.90 -3.31
CA TYR A 544 9.99 30.40 -2.68
C TYR A 544 11.12 30.13 -3.66
N ARG A 545 10.81 29.79 -4.91
CA ARG A 545 11.84 29.51 -5.92
C ARG A 545 12.61 30.78 -6.31
N LYS A 546 13.87 30.60 -6.71
CA LYS A 546 14.74 31.68 -7.21
C LYS A 546 14.91 31.61 -8.72
N LEU A 547 14.94 30.38 -9.28
CA LEU A 547 15.11 30.17 -10.71
C LEU A 547 13.75 30.27 -11.42
N LYS A 548 13.79 30.80 -12.63
CA LYS A 548 12.66 30.80 -13.57
C LYS A 548 12.70 29.54 -14.41
N VAL A 549 11.53 29.10 -14.89
CA VAL A 549 11.39 27.91 -15.75
C VAL A 549 11.15 28.35 -17.18
N ARG A 550 12.04 27.93 -18.09
CA ARG A 550 11.90 28.10 -19.53
C ARG A 550 11.67 26.76 -20.19
N THR A 551 10.89 26.75 -21.25
CA THR A 551 10.52 25.53 -22.00
C THR A 551 11.30 25.42 -23.30
N ASN A 552 11.36 24.19 -23.85
CA ASN A 552 11.64 24.00 -25.28
C ASN A 552 10.32 24.11 -26.03
N SER A 553 10.29 24.87 -27.10
CA SER A 553 9.09 25.07 -27.91
C SER A 553 9.48 25.45 -29.31
N GLU A 554 9.00 24.75 -30.30
CA GLU A 554 9.35 24.85 -31.70
C GLU A 554 8.18 25.36 -32.57
N THR A 555 6.93 25.21 -32.11
CA THR A 555 5.73 25.59 -32.84
C THR A 555 4.88 26.62 -32.09
N PRO A 556 3.99 27.36 -32.74
CA PRO A 556 3.00 28.22 -32.08
C PRO A 556 2.12 27.44 -31.09
N LEU A 557 1.73 26.22 -31.44
CA LEU A 557 0.92 25.37 -30.58
C LEU A 557 1.68 24.96 -29.29
N ASP A 558 2.94 24.55 -29.43
CA ASP A 558 3.79 24.21 -28.28
C ASP A 558 3.98 25.41 -27.36
N SER A 559 4.22 26.59 -27.94
CA SER A 559 4.39 27.84 -27.20
C SER A 559 3.13 28.23 -26.43
N LYS A 560 1.95 28.04 -27.02
CA LYS A 560 0.67 28.27 -26.34
C LYS A 560 0.47 27.30 -25.17
N ILE A 561 0.69 26.02 -25.39
CA ILE A 561 0.60 24.98 -24.34
C ILE A 561 1.58 25.29 -23.21
N ALA A 562 2.83 25.61 -23.55
CA ALA A 562 3.86 25.96 -22.57
C ALA A 562 3.48 27.17 -21.71
N ARG A 563 2.94 28.22 -22.35
CA ARG A 563 2.49 29.44 -21.66
C ARG A 563 1.30 29.13 -20.72
N ASP A 564 0.35 28.33 -21.19
CA ASP A 564 -0.81 27.91 -20.39
C ASP A 564 -0.40 27.07 -19.16
N PHE A 565 0.70 26.31 -19.27
CA PHE A 565 1.33 25.59 -18.16
C PHE A 565 2.21 26.49 -17.27
N GLY A 566 2.36 27.77 -17.56
CA GLY A 566 3.09 28.74 -16.73
C GLY A 566 4.58 28.85 -17.03
N ALA A 567 5.03 28.48 -18.24
CA ALA A 567 6.40 28.72 -18.66
C ALA A 567 6.71 30.23 -18.67
N GLU A 568 7.90 30.62 -18.20
CA GLU A 568 8.34 32.02 -18.07
C GLU A 568 9.30 32.42 -19.19
N GLY A 569 9.23 31.71 -20.29
CA GLY A 569 9.98 31.99 -21.52
C GLY A 569 10.32 30.70 -22.27
N ILE A 570 10.88 30.88 -23.47
CA ILE A 570 11.46 29.80 -24.27
C ILE A 570 12.95 29.71 -23.96
N GLY A 571 13.42 28.51 -23.63
CA GLY A 571 14.84 28.21 -23.39
C GLY A 571 15.56 27.81 -24.68
N LEU A 572 14.90 26.99 -25.51
CA LEU A 572 15.41 26.49 -26.76
C LEU A 572 14.26 26.38 -27.78
N CYS A 573 14.51 26.91 -28.98
CA CYS A 573 13.68 26.69 -30.17
C CYS A 573 14.57 26.02 -31.23
N ARG A 574 14.29 24.73 -31.53
CA ARG A 574 14.98 24.01 -32.61
C ARG A 574 14.35 24.37 -33.93
N THR A 575 14.92 25.34 -34.61
CA THR A 575 14.37 25.85 -35.88
C THR A 575 14.37 24.79 -36.98
N GLU A 576 15.24 23.79 -36.90
CA GLU A 576 15.25 22.64 -37.82
C GLU A 576 13.95 21.82 -37.76
N HIS A 577 13.22 21.81 -36.64
CA HIS A 577 11.92 21.12 -36.55
C HIS A 577 10.83 21.83 -37.36
N MET A 578 10.97 23.13 -37.57
CA MET A 578 10.04 23.88 -38.43
C MET A 578 10.12 23.46 -39.90
N PHE A 579 11.16 22.74 -40.28
CA PHE A 579 11.42 22.31 -41.66
C PHE A 579 10.76 20.97 -42.03
N PHE A 580 10.23 20.23 -41.06
CA PHE A 580 9.63 18.90 -41.29
C PHE A 580 8.17 18.98 -41.76
N ASP A 581 7.61 20.16 -41.90
CA ASP A 581 6.28 20.37 -42.47
C ASP A 581 6.26 19.96 -43.95
N GLU A 582 5.19 19.29 -44.39
CA GLU A 582 5.06 18.75 -45.74
C GLU A 582 5.23 19.82 -46.84
N GLU A 583 4.74 21.04 -46.60
CA GLU A 583 4.87 22.13 -47.53
C GLU A 583 6.30 22.68 -47.66
N ARG A 584 7.16 22.40 -46.68
CA ARG A 584 8.50 23.01 -46.56
C ARG A 584 9.62 22.02 -46.89
N ILE A 585 9.38 20.74 -46.69
CA ILE A 585 10.43 19.71 -46.79
C ILE A 585 11.10 19.66 -48.16
N LEU A 586 10.37 19.95 -49.23
CA LEU A 586 10.94 20.01 -50.59
C LEU A 586 11.95 21.16 -50.73
N SER A 587 11.61 22.36 -50.27
CA SER A 587 12.52 23.51 -50.28
C SER A 587 13.75 23.32 -49.40
N VAL A 588 13.60 22.59 -48.29
CA VAL A 588 14.73 22.21 -47.41
C VAL A 588 15.66 21.22 -48.12
N ARG A 589 15.11 20.22 -48.83
CA ARG A 589 15.91 19.31 -49.67
C ARG A 589 16.63 20.05 -50.79
N GLU A 590 15.96 20.96 -51.48
CA GLU A 590 16.59 21.82 -52.48
C GLU A 590 17.77 22.62 -51.89
N MET A 591 17.57 23.22 -50.70
CA MET A 591 18.61 23.95 -49.98
C MET A 591 19.83 23.09 -49.66
N ILE A 592 19.58 21.84 -49.13
CA ILE A 592 20.64 20.94 -48.73
C ILE A 592 21.42 20.39 -49.93
N LEU A 593 20.73 20.05 -51.02
CA LEU A 593 21.29 19.47 -52.23
C LEU A 593 21.86 20.51 -53.20
N SER A 594 21.66 21.80 -52.96
CA SER A 594 22.16 22.86 -53.84
C SER A 594 23.68 22.86 -53.92
N LYS A 595 24.20 22.93 -55.17
CA LYS A 595 25.64 22.93 -55.46
C LYS A 595 26.23 24.30 -55.58
N SER A 596 25.39 25.33 -55.77
CA SER A 596 25.80 26.75 -55.87
C SER A 596 25.22 27.59 -54.72
N LYS A 597 25.82 28.75 -54.49
CA LYS A 597 25.30 29.72 -53.52
C LYS A 597 23.98 30.32 -54.00
N GLU A 598 23.84 30.50 -55.29
CA GLU A 598 22.69 31.09 -56.00
C GLU A 598 21.48 30.16 -55.84
N ASP A 599 21.60 28.85 -56.11
CA ASP A 599 20.53 27.86 -55.95
C ASP A 599 20.09 27.74 -54.49
N ARG A 600 21.07 27.79 -53.59
CA ARG A 600 20.77 27.76 -52.13
C ARG A 600 20.00 28.99 -51.70
N ALA A 601 20.34 30.19 -52.24
CA ALA A 601 19.63 31.43 -51.94
C ALA A 601 18.18 31.40 -52.44
N ILE A 602 17.92 30.81 -53.60
CA ILE A 602 16.57 30.61 -54.13
C ILE A 602 15.74 29.71 -53.17
N ALA A 603 16.28 28.58 -52.73
CA ALA A 603 15.61 27.68 -51.79
C ALA A 603 15.35 28.35 -50.43
N LEU A 604 16.31 29.11 -49.91
CA LEU A 604 16.17 29.85 -48.66
C LEU A 604 15.09 30.95 -48.77
N ASN A 605 14.98 31.64 -49.91
CA ASN A 605 13.92 32.60 -50.13
C ASN A 605 12.52 32.02 -50.16
N LYS A 606 12.38 30.71 -50.50
CA LYS A 606 11.10 29.97 -50.38
C LYS A 606 10.76 29.67 -48.91
N LEU A 607 11.75 29.37 -48.08
CA LEU A 607 11.57 29.05 -46.67
C LEU A 607 11.33 30.26 -45.77
N LEU A 608 11.93 31.41 -46.11
CA LEU A 608 11.90 32.61 -45.28
C LEU A 608 10.49 33.09 -44.88
N PRO A 609 9.48 33.14 -45.79
CA PRO A 609 8.14 33.57 -45.43
C PRO A 609 7.48 32.68 -44.38
N HIS A 610 7.66 31.38 -44.49
CA HIS A 610 7.10 30.37 -43.55
C HIS A 610 7.72 30.52 -42.16
N GLN A 611 9.04 30.56 -42.08
CA GLN A 611 9.75 30.71 -40.82
C GLN A 611 9.48 32.06 -40.16
N LYS A 612 9.38 33.15 -40.96
CA LYS A 612 8.99 34.47 -40.47
C LYS A 612 7.59 34.45 -39.84
N LYS A 613 6.63 33.76 -40.48
CA LYS A 613 5.27 33.60 -39.95
C LYS A 613 5.27 32.90 -38.62
N ASP A 614 5.95 31.74 -38.51
CA ASP A 614 6.02 30.97 -37.29
C ASP A 614 6.62 31.78 -36.13
N PHE A 615 7.71 32.48 -36.34
CA PHE A 615 8.31 33.36 -35.32
C PHE A 615 7.39 34.48 -34.89
N ILE A 616 6.68 35.13 -35.84
CA ILE A 616 5.70 36.17 -35.50
C ILE A 616 4.60 35.62 -34.60
N GLU A 617 4.09 34.43 -34.88
CA GLU A 617 3.06 33.79 -34.08
C GLU A 617 3.60 33.39 -32.70
N ILE A 618 4.79 32.78 -32.62
CA ILE A 618 5.46 32.44 -31.36
C ILE A 618 5.69 33.69 -30.51
N PHE A 619 6.20 34.78 -31.09
CA PHE A 619 6.44 36.05 -30.38
C PHE A 619 5.14 36.67 -29.86
N LYS A 620 4.05 36.59 -30.63
CA LYS A 620 2.73 37.06 -30.18
C LYS A 620 2.25 36.26 -28.97
N ILE A 621 2.39 34.93 -29.03
CA ILE A 621 2.01 34.03 -27.92
C ILE A 621 2.87 34.32 -26.70
N MET A 622 4.17 34.49 -26.87
CA MET A 622 5.13 34.69 -25.78
C MET A 622 5.33 36.15 -25.38
N ASN A 623 4.48 37.04 -25.84
CA ASN A 623 4.60 38.48 -25.58
C ASN A 623 4.84 38.79 -24.08
N GLY A 624 5.90 39.58 -23.81
CA GLY A 624 6.35 39.92 -22.46
C GLY A 624 7.24 38.87 -21.77
N LEU A 625 7.53 37.75 -22.44
CA LEU A 625 8.42 36.68 -21.94
C LEU A 625 9.63 36.52 -22.88
N PRO A 626 10.85 36.20 -22.34
CA PRO A 626 12.07 36.04 -23.13
C PRO A 626 12.05 34.72 -23.92
#